data_386c79342c2e2e189265ef3419b26ab9
#
_entry.id   386c79342c2e2e189265ef3419b26ab9
#
_cell.length_a   1.000
_cell.length_b   1.000
_cell.length_c   1.000
_cell.angle_alpha   90.00
_cell.angle_beta   90.00
_cell.angle_gamma   90.00
#
_symmetry.space_group_name_H-M   'P 1'
#
loop_
_entity.id
_entity.type
_entity.pdbx_description
1 polymer ?
#
loop_
_entity_poly.entity_id
_entity_poly.type
_entity_poly.pdbx_seq_one_letter_code
_entity_poly.pdbx_strand_id
1 'polypeptide(L)'
;MEQSFIAYIENSIKNNWDLDALTDYKGATLQYKDVARKIEKLHIIFEESGIRKGDKIAVCGRNSSHWGVTFLATLTYGAVIVPILHEFKADNVHNIVNHSEAKLLLVGDMVWENLNESAMPLLEGILMMNDFTLLVSRSERLTYAREHLNEMFGKKYPKNFRKEHVAYHKDEPEELAVINYTSGTTSYSKGVMLPYRSLWSNTKFAFEVLELEAGDKIVSMLPMAHMYGLAFEFLYEFSVGCHIYFLTRMPSPKIIFQAFEEVKPSLIVAVPLIIEKIIKKSVLPKLETPAMKILLKVPIIND
;
A
#
# COMPACT_ATOMS: atom_id res chain seq x y z
N MET A 1 -5.82 25.62 7.40
CA MET A 1 -6.16 24.19 7.20
C MET A 1 -5.31 23.39 8.16
N GLU A 2 -5.94 22.55 8.96
CA GLU A 2 -5.24 21.64 9.87
C GLU A 2 -4.33 20.70 9.06
N GLN A 3 -3.08 20.55 9.50
CA GLN A 3 -2.10 19.70 8.79
C GLN A 3 -2.29 18.25 9.22
N SER A 4 -3.29 17.58 8.67
CA SER A 4 -3.61 16.19 8.98
C SER A 4 -3.61 15.35 7.70
N PHE A 5 -2.73 14.34 7.64
CA PHE A 5 -2.68 13.38 6.55
C PHE A 5 -3.87 12.42 6.61
N ILE A 6 -4.20 11.94 7.81
CA ILE A 6 -5.29 10.97 7.98
C ILE A 6 -6.63 11.57 7.57
N ALA A 7 -6.81 12.90 7.72
CA ALA A 7 -8.02 13.57 7.24
C ALA A 7 -8.22 13.43 5.72
N TYR A 8 -7.16 13.42 4.90
CA TYR A 8 -7.28 13.13 3.47
C TYR A 8 -7.86 11.74 3.23
N ILE A 9 -7.35 10.73 3.95
CA ILE A 9 -7.81 9.34 3.84
C ILE A 9 -9.26 9.20 4.28
N GLU A 10 -9.62 9.76 5.43
CA GLU A 10 -10.97 9.71 5.97
C GLU A 10 -11.98 10.37 5.04
N ASN A 11 -11.67 11.57 4.55
CA ASN A 11 -12.52 12.33 3.63
C ASN A 11 -12.68 11.60 2.28
N SER A 12 -11.59 11.05 1.73
CA SER A 12 -11.66 10.28 0.50
C SER A 12 -12.59 9.06 0.65
N ILE A 13 -12.45 8.29 1.71
CA ILE A 13 -13.31 7.14 1.97
C ILE A 13 -14.78 7.56 2.06
N LYS A 14 -15.09 8.62 2.80
CA LYS A 14 -16.47 9.10 3.00
C LYS A 14 -17.09 9.64 1.73
N ASN A 15 -16.32 10.37 0.93
CA ASN A 15 -16.81 11.03 -0.28
C ASN A 15 -16.95 10.05 -1.46
N ASN A 16 -16.13 9.00 -1.51
CA ASN A 16 -16.06 8.04 -2.61
C ASN A 16 -16.61 6.66 -2.25
N TRP A 17 -17.47 6.57 -1.25
CA TRP A 17 -17.94 5.36 -0.57
C TRP A 17 -18.28 4.18 -1.47
N ASP A 18 -18.98 4.44 -2.58
CA ASP A 18 -19.45 3.43 -3.53
C ASP A 18 -18.57 3.30 -4.78
N LEU A 19 -17.48 4.08 -4.90
CA LEU A 19 -16.55 3.95 -6.00
C LEU A 19 -15.59 2.77 -5.79
N ASP A 20 -15.12 2.19 -6.88
CA ASP A 20 -14.03 1.22 -6.86
C ASP A 20 -12.74 1.91 -6.39
N ALA A 21 -12.02 1.27 -5.48
CA ALA A 21 -10.83 1.83 -4.85
C ALA A 21 -9.55 1.05 -5.21
N LEU A 22 -9.51 -0.22 -4.87
CA LEU A 22 -8.32 -1.06 -4.97
C LEU A 22 -8.65 -2.36 -5.71
N THR A 23 -7.90 -2.66 -6.76
CA THR A 23 -8.03 -3.90 -7.52
C THR A 23 -6.69 -4.61 -7.62
N ASP A 24 -6.65 -5.88 -7.29
CA ASP A 24 -5.55 -6.75 -7.68
C ASP A 24 -5.72 -7.06 -9.16
N TYR A 25 -4.80 -6.61 -10.02
CA TYR A 25 -4.96 -6.73 -11.46
C TYR A 25 -5.27 -8.17 -11.87
N LYS A 26 -6.39 -8.35 -12.59
CA LYS A 26 -7.04 -9.63 -12.90
C LYS A 26 -7.55 -10.43 -11.70
N GLY A 27 -7.75 -9.76 -10.58
CA GLY A 27 -8.30 -10.33 -9.36
C GLY A 27 -9.49 -9.53 -8.83
N ALA A 28 -9.65 -9.55 -7.51
CA ALA A 28 -10.77 -8.92 -6.84
C ALA A 28 -10.63 -7.39 -6.78
N THR A 29 -11.77 -6.71 -6.78
CA THR A 29 -11.89 -5.26 -6.56
C THR A 29 -12.53 -4.99 -5.21
N LEU A 30 -11.97 -4.03 -4.48
CA LEU A 30 -12.53 -3.45 -3.27
C LEU A 30 -13.02 -2.04 -3.56
N GLN A 31 -14.26 -1.75 -3.18
CA GLN A 31 -14.76 -0.39 -3.15
C GLN A 31 -14.24 0.36 -1.91
N TYR A 32 -14.31 1.69 -1.87
CA TYR A 32 -13.90 2.48 -0.71
C TYR A 32 -14.57 2.02 0.58
N LYS A 33 -15.87 1.65 0.52
CA LYS A 33 -16.60 1.05 1.65
C LYS A 33 -16.03 -0.30 2.11
N ASP A 34 -15.50 -1.12 1.20
CA ASP A 34 -14.90 -2.40 1.53
C ASP A 34 -13.53 -2.20 2.18
N VAL A 35 -12.75 -1.22 1.70
CA VAL A 35 -11.51 -0.79 2.34
C VAL A 35 -11.79 -0.31 3.76
N ALA A 36 -12.78 0.56 3.95
CA ALA A 36 -13.18 1.06 5.27
C ALA A 36 -13.59 -0.08 6.22
N ARG A 37 -14.38 -1.04 5.74
CA ARG A 37 -14.78 -2.22 6.52
C ARG A 37 -13.60 -3.09 6.92
N LYS A 38 -12.64 -3.29 6.03
CA LYS A 38 -11.41 -4.06 6.32
C LYS A 38 -10.50 -3.32 7.30
N ILE A 39 -10.35 -2.00 7.16
CA ILE A 39 -9.65 -1.15 8.12
C ILE A 39 -10.28 -1.32 9.51
N GLU A 40 -11.58 -1.20 9.62
CA GLU A 40 -12.28 -1.33 10.90
C GLU A 40 -12.10 -2.72 11.53
N LYS A 41 -12.13 -3.78 10.73
CA LYS A 41 -11.83 -5.13 11.22
C LYS A 41 -10.41 -5.26 11.76
N LEU A 42 -9.42 -4.64 11.10
CA LEU A 42 -8.06 -4.60 11.63
C LEU A 42 -7.96 -3.75 12.89
N HIS A 43 -8.68 -2.62 12.98
CA HIS A 43 -8.74 -1.81 14.20
C HIS A 43 -9.27 -2.62 15.38
N ILE A 44 -10.32 -3.42 15.18
CA ILE A 44 -10.84 -4.33 16.22
C ILE A 44 -9.78 -5.34 16.65
N ILE A 45 -9.06 -5.96 15.70
CA ILE A 45 -7.95 -6.87 16.04
C ILE A 45 -6.89 -6.14 16.85
N PHE A 46 -6.47 -4.94 16.45
CA PHE A 46 -5.44 -4.17 17.13
C PHE A 46 -5.87 -3.78 18.55
N GLU A 47 -7.08 -3.27 18.71
CA GLU A 47 -7.62 -2.84 20.00
C GLU A 47 -7.73 -4.02 20.97
N GLU A 48 -8.36 -5.11 20.55
CA GLU A 48 -8.57 -6.29 21.38
C GLU A 48 -7.27 -7.02 21.71
N SER A 49 -6.30 -7.06 20.79
CA SER A 49 -4.98 -7.63 21.05
C SER A 49 -4.08 -6.73 21.91
N GLY A 50 -4.50 -5.49 22.20
CA GLY A 50 -3.78 -4.57 23.07
C GLY A 50 -2.70 -3.76 22.39
N ILE A 51 -2.74 -3.67 21.07
CA ILE A 51 -1.91 -2.72 20.31
C ILE A 51 -2.30 -1.28 20.71
N ARG A 52 -1.30 -0.46 20.94
CA ARG A 52 -1.47 0.95 21.34
C ARG A 52 -0.99 1.88 20.23
N LYS A 53 -1.41 3.13 20.32
CA LYS A 53 -0.85 4.19 19.47
C LYS A 53 0.67 4.24 19.61
N GLY A 54 1.37 4.39 18.50
CA GLY A 54 2.84 4.37 18.45
C GLY A 54 3.48 2.97 18.48
N ASP A 55 2.73 1.90 18.72
CA ASP A 55 3.24 0.54 18.52
C ASP A 55 3.52 0.29 17.05
N LYS A 56 4.52 -0.54 16.74
CA LYS A 56 4.95 -0.80 15.37
C LYS A 56 4.29 -2.07 14.85
N ILE A 57 3.78 -1.97 13.62
CA ILE A 57 3.20 -3.09 12.86
C ILE A 57 3.97 -3.20 11.55
N ALA A 58 4.56 -4.36 11.27
CA ALA A 58 5.28 -4.60 10.02
C ALA A 58 4.36 -5.18 8.95
N VAL A 59 4.62 -4.81 7.70
CA VAL A 59 3.99 -5.40 6.52
C VAL A 59 5.05 -5.82 5.52
N CYS A 60 5.00 -7.07 5.08
CA CYS A 60 5.95 -7.63 4.10
C CYS A 60 5.21 -8.50 3.09
N GLY A 61 5.05 -8.01 1.88
CA GLY A 61 4.35 -8.71 0.80
C GLY A 61 4.41 -7.94 -0.50
N ARG A 62 3.93 -8.55 -1.57
CA ARG A 62 3.78 -7.88 -2.86
C ARG A 62 2.69 -6.81 -2.80
N ASN A 63 2.80 -5.82 -3.67
CA ASN A 63 1.74 -4.85 -3.88
C ASN A 63 0.41 -5.57 -4.08
N SER A 64 -0.59 -5.18 -3.30
CA SER A 64 -1.94 -5.73 -3.39
C SER A 64 -2.93 -4.81 -2.68
N SER A 65 -4.22 -5.01 -2.94
CA SER A 65 -5.29 -4.33 -2.24
C SER A 65 -5.19 -4.52 -0.71
N HIS A 66 -4.83 -5.72 -0.26
CA HIS A 66 -4.68 -6.02 1.16
C HIS A 66 -3.41 -5.42 1.79
N TRP A 67 -2.34 -5.26 1.01
CA TRP A 67 -1.18 -4.49 1.45
C TRP A 67 -1.58 -3.03 1.71
N GLY A 68 -2.31 -2.43 0.77
CA GLY A 68 -2.85 -1.08 0.92
C GLY A 68 -3.78 -0.94 2.14
N VAL A 69 -4.70 -1.88 2.32
CA VAL A 69 -5.58 -1.93 3.51
C VAL A 69 -4.78 -2.01 4.80
N THR A 70 -3.77 -2.88 4.86
CA THR A 70 -2.91 -3.04 6.05
C THR A 70 -2.17 -1.75 6.38
N PHE A 71 -1.62 -1.10 5.37
CA PHE A 71 -0.93 0.18 5.52
C PHE A 71 -1.86 1.25 6.07
N LEU A 72 -3.02 1.44 5.43
CA LEU A 72 -4.01 2.43 5.86
C LEU A 72 -4.56 2.12 7.25
N ALA A 73 -4.88 0.87 7.55
CA ALA A 73 -5.39 0.47 8.86
C ALA A 73 -4.40 0.80 9.99
N THR A 74 -3.10 0.55 9.75
CA THR A 74 -2.07 0.86 10.75
C THR A 74 -1.97 2.35 11.02
N LEU A 75 -1.90 3.18 9.97
CA LEU A 75 -1.84 4.64 10.13
C LEU A 75 -3.12 5.19 10.76
N THR A 76 -4.27 4.79 10.27
CA THR A 76 -5.57 5.32 10.73
C THR A 76 -5.91 4.88 12.16
N TYR A 77 -5.23 3.86 12.68
CA TYR A 77 -5.28 3.47 14.09
C TYR A 77 -4.38 4.35 14.98
N GLY A 78 -3.36 4.99 14.40
CA GLY A 78 -2.30 5.71 15.11
C GLY A 78 -1.12 4.81 15.52
N ALA A 79 -1.00 3.64 14.92
CA ALA A 79 0.19 2.79 15.03
C ALA A 79 1.21 3.19 13.96
N VAL A 80 2.46 2.78 14.15
CA VAL A 80 3.57 3.07 13.23
C VAL A 80 3.72 1.90 12.27
N ILE A 81 3.62 2.16 10.97
CA ILE A 81 3.81 1.12 9.95
C ILE A 81 5.30 0.96 9.60
N VAL A 82 5.72 -0.30 9.47
CA VAL A 82 7.06 -0.70 9.03
C VAL A 82 6.93 -1.48 7.73
N PRO A 83 6.92 -0.80 6.56
CA PRO A 83 6.85 -1.47 5.28
C PRO A 83 8.19 -2.11 4.93
N ILE A 84 8.17 -3.40 4.60
CA ILE A 84 9.35 -4.20 4.27
C ILE A 84 9.24 -4.69 2.83
N LEU A 85 10.32 -4.52 2.07
CA LEU A 85 10.39 -5.03 0.70
C LEU A 85 10.29 -6.56 0.69
N HIS A 86 9.35 -7.10 -0.07
CA HIS A 86 9.14 -8.54 -0.20
C HIS A 86 10.30 -9.28 -0.88
N GLU A 87 11.20 -8.55 -1.55
CA GLU A 87 12.40 -9.08 -2.20
C GLU A 87 13.56 -9.27 -1.23
N PHE A 88 13.43 -8.78 0.01
CA PHE A 88 14.47 -8.99 1.03
C PHE A 88 14.55 -10.46 1.42
N LYS A 89 15.79 -10.92 1.68
CA LYS A 89 16.04 -12.25 2.22
C LYS A 89 15.43 -12.37 3.63
N ALA A 90 15.07 -13.57 4.03
CA ALA A 90 14.44 -13.85 5.32
C ALA A 90 15.20 -13.22 6.50
N ASP A 91 16.52 -13.34 6.55
CA ASP A 91 17.33 -12.75 7.63
C ASP A 91 17.20 -11.22 7.70
N ASN A 92 17.09 -10.54 6.55
CA ASN A 92 16.87 -9.09 6.54
C ASN A 92 15.48 -8.74 7.08
N VAL A 93 14.47 -9.52 6.73
CA VAL A 93 13.10 -9.35 7.26
C VAL A 93 13.09 -9.54 8.76
N HIS A 94 13.71 -10.64 9.26
CA HIS A 94 13.83 -10.92 10.70
C HIS A 94 14.52 -9.77 11.43
N ASN A 95 15.65 -9.29 10.90
CA ASN A 95 16.40 -8.18 11.49
C ASN A 95 15.59 -6.89 11.55
N ILE A 96 14.85 -6.55 10.49
CA ILE A 96 14.01 -5.35 10.44
C ILE A 96 12.87 -5.45 11.45
N VAL A 97 12.18 -6.59 11.50
CA VAL A 97 11.10 -6.83 12.46
C VAL A 97 11.58 -6.67 13.89
N ASN A 98 12.73 -7.29 14.22
CA ASN A 98 13.31 -7.19 15.55
C ASN A 98 13.82 -5.79 15.88
N HIS A 99 14.53 -5.15 14.96
CA HIS A 99 15.10 -3.81 15.16
C HIS A 99 14.00 -2.73 15.30
N SER A 100 12.91 -2.87 14.57
CA SER A 100 11.76 -1.96 14.68
C SER A 100 10.93 -2.22 15.93
N GLU A 101 11.15 -3.33 16.63
CA GLU A 101 10.31 -3.79 17.74
C GLU A 101 8.83 -3.93 17.33
N ALA A 102 8.59 -4.43 16.11
CA ALA A 102 7.24 -4.63 15.63
C ALA A 102 6.52 -5.67 16.49
N LYS A 103 5.28 -5.38 16.87
CA LYS A 103 4.43 -6.28 17.66
C LYS A 103 3.68 -7.28 16.80
N LEU A 104 3.26 -6.84 15.60
CA LEU A 104 2.58 -7.68 14.62
C LEU A 104 3.32 -7.62 13.29
N LEU A 105 3.24 -8.73 12.54
CA LEU A 105 3.65 -8.80 11.15
C LEU A 105 2.48 -9.28 10.31
N LEU A 106 2.08 -8.49 9.31
CA LEU A 106 1.19 -8.94 8.25
C LEU A 106 2.03 -9.31 7.04
N VAL A 107 1.91 -10.56 6.57
CA VAL A 107 2.83 -11.15 5.60
C VAL A 107 2.09 -11.76 4.42
N GLY A 108 2.67 -11.62 3.21
CA GLY A 108 2.21 -12.33 2.03
C GLY A 108 2.65 -13.79 2.02
N ASP A 109 1.90 -14.65 1.34
CA ASP A 109 2.11 -16.09 1.24
C ASP A 109 3.55 -16.47 0.84
N MET A 110 4.04 -15.94 -0.27
CA MET A 110 5.39 -16.23 -0.78
C MET A 110 6.51 -15.79 0.16
N VAL A 111 6.28 -14.76 0.97
CA VAL A 111 7.26 -14.30 1.96
C VAL A 111 7.22 -15.24 3.15
N TRP A 112 6.02 -15.60 3.62
CA TRP A 112 5.80 -16.47 4.76
C TRP A 112 6.51 -17.82 4.63
N GLU A 113 6.45 -18.44 3.46
CA GLU A 113 7.10 -19.73 3.18
C GLU A 113 8.59 -19.77 3.52
N ASN A 114 9.26 -18.62 3.54
CA ASN A 114 10.70 -18.52 3.77
C ASN A 114 11.07 -17.97 5.15
N LEU A 115 10.09 -17.52 5.95
CA LEU A 115 10.36 -16.93 7.25
C LEU A 115 10.50 -17.99 8.35
N ASN A 116 11.42 -17.72 9.29
CA ASN A 116 11.50 -18.44 10.56
C ASN A 116 10.91 -17.55 11.67
N GLU A 117 9.73 -17.91 12.16
CA GLU A 117 9.03 -17.18 13.21
C GLU A 117 9.82 -17.10 14.52
N SER A 118 10.60 -18.15 14.82
CA SER A 118 11.43 -18.20 16.04
C SER A 118 12.55 -17.16 16.03
N ALA A 119 12.94 -16.68 14.84
CA ALA A 119 13.92 -15.61 14.70
C ALA A 119 13.34 -14.20 14.99
N MET A 120 12.01 -14.10 15.23
CA MET A 120 11.31 -12.85 15.54
C MET A 120 10.59 -12.96 16.91
N PRO A 121 11.32 -13.08 18.03
CA PRO A 121 10.73 -13.41 19.33
C PRO A 121 9.88 -12.30 19.94
N LEU A 122 10.03 -11.04 19.49
CA LEU A 122 9.29 -9.89 20.01
C LEU A 122 7.89 -9.76 19.41
N LEU A 123 7.59 -10.46 18.30
CA LEU A 123 6.26 -10.47 17.73
C LEU A 123 5.23 -11.12 18.65
N GLU A 124 4.12 -10.48 18.86
CA GLU A 124 2.94 -11.05 19.52
C GLU A 124 2.15 -11.95 18.55
N GLY A 125 2.26 -11.70 17.25
CA GLY A 125 1.67 -12.55 16.24
C GLY A 125 2.02 -12.20 14.82
N ILE A 126 1.70 -13.16 13.92
CA ILE A 126 1.84 -13.05 12.48
C ILE A 126 0.51 -13.38 11.84
N LEU A 127 0.04 -12.49 10.96
CA LEU A 127 -1.21 -12.68 10.20
C LEU A 127 -0.91 -12.77 8.71
N MET A 128 -1.64 -13.63 8.03
CA MET A 128 -1.66 -13.63 6.56
C MET A 128 -2.31 -12.35 6.07
N MET A 129 -1.65 -11.64 5.16
CA MET A 129 -2.13 -10.34 4.68
C MET A 129 -3.44 -10.44 3.88
N ASN A 130 -3.63 -11.52 3.12
CA ASN A 130 -4.73 -11.64 2.15
C ASN A 130 -6.12 -11.78 2.79
N ASP A 131 -6.20 -12.40 3.97
CA ASP A 131 -7.47 -12.71 4.64
C ASP A 131 -7.44 -12.51 6.15
N PHE A 132 -6.31 -12.01 6.67
CA PHE A 132 -6.02 -11.81 8.07
C PHE A 132 -6.06 -13.11 8.91
N THR A 133 -5.84 -14.27 8.29
CA THR A 133 -5.69 -15.54 9.00
C THR A 133 -4.49 -15.46 9.94
N LEU A 134 -4.70 -15.92 11.18
CA LEU A 134 -3.65 -15.97 12.20
C LEU A 134 -2.73 -17.15 11.92
N LEU A 135 -1.47 -16.87 11.58
CA LEU A 135 -0.43 -17.88 11.32
C LEU A 135 0.32 -18.26 12.57
N VAL A 136 0.64 -17.26 13.39
CA VAL A 136 1.34 -17.42 14.67
C VAL A 136 0.67 -16.51 15.68
N SER A 137 0.40 -17.02 16.88
CA SER A 137 -0.05 -16.22 18.02
C SER A 137 0.76 -16.57 19.26
N ARG A 138 1.23 -15.54 19.94
CA ARG A 138 1.88 -15.62 21.25
C ARG A 138 1.08 -14.85 22.31
N SER A 139 -0.14 -14.45 21.96
CA SER A 139 -1.05 -13.67 22.80
C SER A 139 -2.44 -14.29 22.75
N GLU A 140 -2.99 -14.67 23.92
CA GLU A 140 -4.38 -15.14 24.01
C GLU A 140 -5.37 -14.08 23.55
N ARG A 141 -5.09 -12.80 23.80
CA ARG A 141 -5.90 -11.68 23.34
C ARG A 141 -5.96 -11.61 21.82
N LEU A 142 -4.82 -11.77 21.13
CA LEU A 142 -4.77 -11.78 19.67
C LEU A 142 -5.54 -12.96 19.09
N THR A 143 -5.39 -14.15 19.68
CA THR A 143 -6.15 -15.34 19.27
C THR A 143 -7.65 -15.08 19.40
N TYR A 144 -8.08 -14.61 20.56
CA TYR A 144 -9.48 -14.27 20.82
C TYR A 144 -10.00 -13.22 19.81
N ALA A 145 -9.26 -12.14 19.61
CA ALA A 145 -9.62 -11.07 18.69
C ALA A 145 -9.85 -11.59 17.27
N ARG A 146 -8.99 -12.49 16.80
CA ARG A 146 -9.12 -13.05 15.45
C ARG A 146 -10.27 -14.03 15.32
N GLU A 147 -10.44 -14.92 16.29
CA GLU A 147 -11.52 -15.91 16.29
C GLU A 147 -12.92 -15.28 16.37
N HIS A 148 -13.07 -14.21 17.15
CA HIS A 148 -14.34 -13.54 17.38
C HIS A 148 -14.54 -12.26 16.54
N LEU A 149 -13.66 -12.00 15.57
CA LEU A 149 -13.65 -10.76 14.78
C LEU A 149 -15.02 -10.41 14.18
N ASN A 150 -15.67 -11.38 13.54
CA ASN A 150 -16.95 -11.12 12.87
C ASN A 150 -18.09 -10.89 13.90
N GLU A 151 -18.04 -11.55 15.03
CA GLU A 151 -18.99 -11.34 16.13
C GLU A 151 -18.83 -9.95 16.73
N MET A 152 -17.59 -9.53 17.02
CA MET A 152 -17.28 -8.20 17.54
C MET A 152 -17.67 -7.10 16.57
N PHE A 153 -17.34 -7.28 15.28
CA PHE A 153 -17.76 -6.35 14.25
C PHE A 153 -19.29 -6.24 14.15
N GLY A 154 -20.00 -7.36 14.19
CA GLY A 154 -21.47 -7.39 14.19
C GLY A 154 -22.09 -6.75 15.42
N LYS A 155 -21.50 -6.93 16.61
CA LYS A 155 -21.93 -6.25 17.85
C LYS A 155 -21.72 -4.73 17.78
N LYS A 156 -20.57 -4.29 17.25
CA LYS A 156 -20.25 -2.87 17.09
C LYS A 156 -21.17 -2.19 16.07
N TYR A 157 -21.55 -2.91 15.00
CA TYR A 157 -22.38 -2.41 13.91
C TYR A 157 -23.59 -3.30 13.63
N PRO A 158 -24.61 -3.34 14.53
CA PRO A 158 -25.68 -4.32 14.48
C PRO A 158 -26.63 -4.15 13.30
N LYS A 159 -26.70 -2.97 12.70
CA LYS A 159 -27.52 -2.73 11.49
C LYS A 159 -26.68 -2.81 10.23
N ASN A 160 -25.76 -1.86 10.05
CA ASN A 160 -24.84 -1.80 8.91
C ASN A 160 -23.66 -0.89 9.25
N PHE A 161 -22.47 -1.24 8.76
CA PHE A 161 -21.34 -0.32 8.76
C PHE A 161 -21.52 0.70 7.63
N ARG A 162 -21.49 1.99 7.95
CA ARG A 162 -21.75 3.10 7.06
C ARG A 162 -20.62 4.13 7.13
N LYS A 163 -20.56 5.05 6.16
CA LYS A 163 -19.54 6.12 6.10
C LYS A 163 -19.53 7.01 7.35
N GLU A 164 -20.67 7.21 8.01
CA GLU A 164 -20.79 8.00 9.25
C GLU A 164 -20.06 7.35 10.44
N HIS A 165 -19.80 6.03 10.38
CA HIS A 165 -19.03 5.32 11.41
C HIS A 165 -17.54 5.44 11.23
N VAL A 166 -17.07 5.92 10.06
CA VAL A 166 -15.65 6.11 9.81
C VAL A 166 -15.15 7.29 10.63
N ALA A 167 -14.29 6.99 11.59
CA ALA A 167 -13.63 7.97 12.44
C ALA A 167 -12.25 7.44 12.79
N TYR A 168 -11.22 8.14 12.34
CA TYR A 168 -9.85 7.68 12.47
C TYR A 168 -9.04 8.51 13.48
N HIS A 169 -7.82 8.06 13.72
CA HIS A 169 -6.87 8.78 14.55
C HIS A 169 -6.66 10.20 14.01
N LYS A 170 -6.61 11.17 14.93
CA LYS A 170 -6.21 12.54 14.60
C LYS A 170 -4.70 12.64 14.75
N ASP A 171 -4.03 12.73 13.63
CA ASP A 171 -2.58 12.76 13.56
C ASP A 171 -2.03 14.17 13.87
N GLU A 172 -0.92 14.18 14.63
CA GLU A 172 -0.13 15.37 14.85
C GLU A 172 1.07 15.41 13.89
N PRO A 173 1.51 16.59 13.40
CA PRO A 173 2.54 16.70 12.37
C PRO A 173 3.85 15.99 12.71
N GLU A 174 4.29 16.02 13.95
CA GLU A 174 5.56 15.42 14.41
C GLU A 174 5.40 13.98 14.93
N GLU A 175 4.17 13.46 14.97
CA GLU A 175 3.91 12.07 15.35
C GLU A 175 4.50 11.12 14.30
N LEU A 176 5.19 10.07 14.78
CA LEU A 176 5.81 9.08 13.90
C LEU A 176 4.74 8.24 13.18
N ALA A 177 4.81 8.21 11.87
CA ALA A 177 3.88 7.46 11.02
C ALA A 177 4.49 6.19 10.43
N VAL A 178 5.71 6.30 9.91
CA VAL A 178 6.37 5.24 9.15
C VAL A 178 7.82 5.08 9.58
N ILE A 179 8.30 3.84 9.69
CA ILE A 179 9.75 3.55 9.73
C ILE A 179 10.09 2.81 8.45
N ASN A 180 10.76 3.49 7.52
CA ASN A 180 11.15 2.89 6.25
C ASN A 180 12.61 2.46 6.25
N TYR A 181 12.86 1.18 5.96
CA TYR A 181 14.21 0.64 5.94
C TYR A 181 14.83 0.72 4.56
N THR A 182 15.98 1.36 4.50
CA THR A 182 16.78 1.45 3.27
C THR A 182 17.90 0.42 3.31
N SER A 183 18.22 -0.16 2.13
CA SER A 183 19.42 -0.96 1.94
C SER A 183 20.63 -0.03 2.10
N GLY A 184 21.23 -0.01 3.30
CA GLY A 184 22.45 0.77 3.56
C GLY A 184 23.62 0.20 2.78
N THR A 185 24.60 1.05 2.48
CA THR A 185 25.94 0.65 1.98
C THR A 185 26.73 -0.16 3.01
N THR A 186 26.27 -0.21 4.24
CA THR A 186 26.77 -1.02 5.36
C THR A 186 25.87 -2.23 5.59
N SER A 187 26.40 -3.28 6.20
CA SER A 187 25.75 -4.59 6.42
C SER A 187 24.39 -4.55 7.13
N TYR A 188 23.96 -3.40 7.62
CA TYR A 188 22.72 -3.23 8.39
C TYR A 188 21.79 -2.23 7.70
N SER A 189 20.52 -2.62 7.54
CA SER A 189 19.45 -1.72 7.08
C SER A 189 19.24 -0.59 8.09
N LYS A 190 19.08 0.65 7.61
CA LYS A 190 18.80 1.82 8.45
C LYS A 190 17.31 2.15 8.39
N GLY A 191 16.68 2.29 9.54
CA GLY A 191 15.28 2.73 9.66
C GLY A 191 15.19 4.26 9.61
N VAL A 192 14.58 4.79 8.56
CA VAL A 192 14.27 6.21 8.43
C VAL A 192 12.92 6.48 9.07
N MET A 193 12.89 7.33 10.06
CA MET A 193 11.69 7.70 10.80
C MET A 193 10.96 8.85 10.08
N LEU A 194 9.75 8.61 9.62
CA LEU A 194 8.94 9.57 8.87
C LEU A 194 7.71 9.97 9.68
N PRO A 195 7.60 11.24 10.10
CA PRO A 195 6.41 11.75 10.76
C PRO A 195 5.27 12.01 9.79
N TYR A 196 4.03 12.18 10.30
CA TYR A 196 2.85 12.46 9.47
C TYR A 196 3.01 13.67 8.58
N ARG A 197 3.73 14.73 9.03
CA ARG A 197 4.00 15.91 8.19
C ARG A 197 4.71 15.56 6.89
N SER A 198 5.53 14.50 6.86
CA SER A 198 6.22 14.07 5.64
C SER A 198 5.24 13.47 4.64
N LEU A 199 4.27 12.68 5.09
CA LEU A 199 3.20 12.14 4.24
C LEU A 199 2.27 13.25 3.76
N TRP A 200 1.87 14.14 4.68
CA TRP A 200 1.02 15.28 4.38
C TRP A 200 1.64 16.21 3.34
N SER A 201 2.92 16.57 3.48
CA SER A 201 3.59 17.51 2.56
C SER A 201 3.71 16.93 1.14
N ASN A 202 4.02 15.64 1.00
CA ASN A 202 4.09 14.99 -0.30
C ASN A 202 2.70 14.89 -0.96
N THR A 203 1.68 14.53 -0.19
CA THR A 203 0.31 14.45 -0.68
C THR A 203 -0.22 15.82 -1.09
N LYS A 204 0.03 16.85 -0.26
CA LYS A 204 -0.31 18.24 -0.59
C LYS A 204 0.38 18.71 -1.87
N PHE A 205 1.69 18.46 -2.00
CA PHE A 205 2.41 18.79 -3.23
C PHE A 205 1.79 18.12 -4.45
N ALA A 206 1.43 16.83 -4.34
CA ALA A 206 0.79 16.11 -5.43
C ALA A 206 -0.56 16.73 -5.82
N PHE A 207 -1.39 17.16 -4.86
CA PHE A 207 -2.63 17.91 -5.14
C PHE A 207 -2.40 19.25 -5.85
N GLU A 208 -1.23 19.86 -5.67
CA GLU A 208 -0.89 21.15 -6.30
C GLU A 208 -0.37 20.99 -7.74
N VAL A 209 0.22 19.82 -8.08
CA VAL A 209 0.93 19.63 -9.37
C VAL A 209 0.36 18.53 -10.25
N LEU A 210 -0.46 17.64 -9.72
CA LEU A 210 -1.07 16.54 -10.46
C LEU A 210 -2.58 16.76 -10.52
N GLU A 211 -3.14 16.59 -11.73
CA GLU A 211 -4.56 16.79 -12.00
C GLU A 211 -5.25 15.43 -12.13
N LEU A 212 -5.66 14.86 -10.98
CA LEU A 212 -6.47 13.64 -10.94
C LEU A 212 -7.83 13.93 -10.28
N GLU A 213 -8.84 13.21 -10.72
CA GLU A 213 -10.20 13.27 -10.21
C GLU A 213 -10.65 11.93 -9.61
N ALA A 214 -11.70 11.98 -8.78
CA ALA A 214 -12.29 10.77 -8.22
C ALA A 214 -12.79 9.83 -9.33
N GLY A 215 -12.43 8.56 -9.26
CA GLY A 215 -12.73 7.56 -10.28
C GLY A 215 -11.68 7.43 -11.38
N ASP A 216 -10.66 8.31 -11.43
CA ASP A 216 -9.50 8.11 -12.30
C ASP A 216 -8.79 6.79 -12.00
N LYS A 217 -8.21 6.19 -13.03
CA LYS A 217 -7.59 4.88 -12.93
C LYS A 217 -6.08 4.98 -12.92
N ILE A 218 -5.46 4.24 -12.02
CA ILE A 218 -4.01 4.21 -11.85
C ILE A 218 -3.54 2.75 -11.93
N VAL A 219 -2.38 2.53 -12.53
CA VAL A 219 -1.69 1.22 -12.47
C VAL A 219 -0.48 1.38 -11.57
N SER A 220 -0.51 0.75 -10.40
CA SER A 220 0.60 0.73 -9.44
C SER A 220 1.55 -0.42 -9.79
N MET A 221 2.78 -0.07 -10.18
CA MET A 221 3.82 -1.01 -10.62
C MET A 221 5.12 -0.88 -9.84
N LEU A 222 5.32 0.23 -9.13
CA LEU A 222 6.48 0.45 -8.27
C LEU A 222 6.25 -0.22 -6.91
N PRO A 223 7.30 -0.72 -6.24
CA PRO A 223 7.13 -1.30 -4.91
C PRO A 223 6.57 -0.28 -3.92
N MET A 224 5.43 -0.60 -3.29
CA MET A 224 4.81 0.28 -2.29
C MET A 224 5.62 0.40 -0.99
N ALA A 225 6.52 -0.54 -0.72
CA ALA A 225 7.47 -0.41 0.37
C ALA A 225 8.59 0.60 0.09
N HIS A 226 8.69 1.15 -1.13
CA HIS A 226 9.51 2.31 -1.46
C HIS A 226 8.66 3.59 -1.40
N MET A 227 9.20 4.63 -0.76
CA MET A 227 8.46 5.88 -0.50
C MET A 227 7.97 6.59 -1.75
N TYR A 228 8.69 6.49 -2.89
CA TYR A 228 8.24 7.09 -4.13
C TYR A 228 6.99 6.42 -4.70
N GLY A 229 6.98 5.09 -4.79
CA GLY A 229 5.79 4.32 -5.20
C GLY A 229 4.64 4.49 -4.20
N LEU A 230 4.93 4.48 -2.91
CA LEU A 230 3.94 4.71 -1.87
C LEU A 230 3.25 6.07 -2.02
N ALA A 231 4.02 7.15 -2.20
CA ALA A 231 3.48 8.52 -2.25
C ALA A 231 2.68 8.79 -3.53
N PHE A 232 3.18 8.34 -4.71
CA PHE A 232 2.71 8.75 -6.03
C PHE A 232 2.11 7.63 -6.89
N GLU A 233 1.86 6.45 -6.33
CA GLU A 233 1.02 5.39 -6.93
C GLU A 233 -0.04 4.86 -5.95
N PHE A 234 -0.12 5.43 -4.73
CA PHE A 234 -1.06 4.96 -3.72
C PHE A 234 -1.64 6.07 -2.85
N LEU A 235 -0.81 6.77 -2.03
CA LEU A 235 -1.35 7.66 -0.98
C LEU A 235 -2.08 8.88 -1.56
N TYR A 236 -1.49 9.53 -2.55
CA TYR A 236 -2.12 10.66 -3.23
C TYR A 236 -3.36 10.22 -3.99
N GLU A 237 -3.24 9.20 -4.81
CA GLU A 237 -4.32 8.67 -5.64
C GLU A 237 -5.52 8.20 -4.80
N PHE A 238 -5.24 7.49 -3.70
CA PHE A 238 -6.29 7.08 -2.76
C PHE A 238 -6.95 8.30 -2.09
N SER A 239 -6.16 9.33 -1.77
CA SER A 239 -6.67 10.58 -1.18
C SER A 239 -7.57 11.38 -2.13
N VAL A 240 -7.32 11.28 -3.43
CA VAL A 240 -8.17 11.89 -4.49
C VAL A 240 -9.49 11.13 -4.66
N GLY A 241 -9.47 9.82 -4.52
CA GLY A 241 -10.61 8.94 -4.81
C GLY A 241 -10.43 8.11 -6.08
N CYS A 242 -9.19 7.89 -6.51
CA CYS A 242 -8.86 7.10 -7.69
C CYS A 242 -9.12 5.62 -7.49
N HIS A 243 -9.21 4.88 -8.61
CA HIS A 243 -9.24 3.43 -8.67
C HIS A 243 -7.84 2.91 -8.99
N ILE A 244 -7.19 2.25 -8.04
CA ILE A 244 -5.80 1.79 -8.14
C ILE A 244 -5.76 0.30 -8.46
N TYR A 245 -5.05 -0.05 -9.54
CA TYR A 245 -4.81 -1.43 -9.98
C TYR A 245 -3.38 -1.83 -9.63
N PHE A 246 -3.22 -2.78 -8.72
CA PHE A 246 -1.91 -3.30 -8.33
C PHE A 246 -1.47 -4.42 -9.26
N LEU A 247 -0.26 -4.32 -9.79
CA LEU A 247 0.40 -5.42 -10.47
C LEU A 247 0.96 -6.38 -9.41
N THR A 248 0.21 -7.42 -9.09
CA THR A 248 0.55 -8.40 -8.04
C THR A 248 1.67 -9.35 -8.42
N ARG A 249 2.06 -9.37 -9.70
CA ARG A 249 3.20 -10.14 -10.22
C ARG A 249 4.33 -9.19 -10.62
N MET A 250 5.57 -9.73 -10.68
CA MET A 250 6.70 -8.93 -11.12
C MET A 250 6.42 -8.30 -12.48
N PRO A 251 6.46 -6.96 -12.60
CA PRO A 251 6.03 -6.27 -13.80
C PRO A 251 7.05 -6.50 -14.94
N SER A 252 6.70 -7.38 -15.88
CA SER A 252 7.39 -7.44 -17.16
C SER A 252 6.83 -6.39 -18.11
N PRO A 253 7.60 -5.89 -19.11
CA PRO A 253 7.08 -4.95 -20.09
C PRO A 253 5.77 -5.40 -20.74
N LYS A 254 5.63 -6.70 -21.04
CA LYS A 254 4.41 -7.27 -21.61
C LYS A 254 3.20 -7.09 -20.67
N ILE A 255 3.36 -7.37 -19.38
CA ILE A 255 2.29 -7.25 -18.39
C ILE A 255 1.92 -5.76 -18.19
N ILE A 256 2.91 -4.87 -18.16
CA ILE A 256 2.68 -3.43 -18.03
C ILE A 256 1.86 -2.91 -19.22
N PHE A 257 2.26 -3.23 -20.45
CA PHE A 257 1.51 -2.81 -21.64
C PHE A 257 0.09 -3.35 -21.66
N GLN A 258 -0.08 -4.62 -21.33
CA GLN A 258 -1.41 -5.22 -21.28
C GLN A 258 -2.28 -4.53 -20.23
N ALA A 259 -1.73 -4.21 -19.04
CA ALA A 259 -2.44 -3.49 -18.01
C ALA A 259 -2.80 -2.07 -18.48
N PHE A 260 -1.90 -1.36 -19.17
CA PHE A 260 -2.18 -0.02 -19.70
C PHE A 260 -3.27 -0.03 -20.78
N GLU A 261 -3.26 -1.02 -21.66
CA GLU A 261 -4.29 -1.17 -22.69
C GLU A 261 -5.67 -1.47 -22.10
N GLU A 262 -5.74 -2.32 -21.07
CA GLU A 262 -6.99 -2.72 -20.44
C GLU A 262 -7.52 -1.66 -19.46
N VAL A 263 -6.65 -1.09 -18.63
CA VAL A 263 -7.04 -0.14 -17.57
C VAL A 263 -7.17 1.27 -18.10
N LYS A 264 -6.31 1.67 -19.04
CA LYS A 264 -6.19 3.04 -19.57
C LYS A 264 -5.97 4.05 -18.43
N PRO A 265 -4.83 4.00 -17.72
CA PRO A 265 -4.58 4.86 -16.58
C PRO A 265 -4.53 6.34 -16.98
N SER A 266 -5.06 7.20 -16.12
CA SER A 266 -5.01 8.66 -16.27
C SER A 266 -3.62 9.23 -15.98
N LEU A 267 -2.86 8.56 -15.10
CA LEU A 267 -1.50 8.93 -14.74
C LEU A 267 -0.61 7.68 -14.72
N ILE A 268 0.61 7.81 -15.20
CA ILE A 268 1.65 6.79 -15.14
C ILE A 268 2.84 7.36 -14.36
N VAL A 269 3.15 6.74 -13.23
CA VAL A 269 4.36 7.02 -12.45
C VAL A 269 5.41 5.98 -12.81
N ALA A 270 6.61 6.41 -13.18
CA ALA A 270 7.65 5.50 -13.59
C ALA A 270 9.04 6.01 -13.18
N VAL A 271 9.98 5.07 -13.06
CA VAL A 271 11.41 5.39 -12.93
C VAL A 271 12.10 5.31 -14.29
N PRO A 272 13.16 6.08 -14.52
CA PRO A 272 13.84 6.15 -15.83
C PRO A 272 14.16 4.78 -16.42
N LEU A 273 14.61 3.83 -15.60
CA LEU A 273 14.93 2.47 -16.04
C LEU A 273 13.75 1.73 -16.68
N ILE A 274 12.53 1.94 -16.18
CA ILE A 274 11.32 1.32 -16.72
C ILE A 274 10.99 1.94 -18.06
N ILE A 275 11.01 3.27 -18.16
CA ILE A 275 10.78 4.02 -19.41
C ILE A 275 11.80 3.62 -20.47
N GLU A 276 13.07 3.56 -20.11
CA GLU A 276 14.14 3.14 -21.03
C GLU A 276 13.94 1.72 -21.57
N LYS A 277 13.56 0.76 -20.72
CA LYS A 277 13.23 -0.60 -21.12
C LYS A 277 12.02 -0.66 -22.06
N ILE A 278 11.00 0.15 -21.80
CA ILE A 278 9.80 0.25 -22.64
C ILE A 278 10.19 0.80 -24.02
N ILE A 279 10.91 1.93 -24.05
CA ILE A 279 11.34 2.57 -25.31
C ILE A 279 12.19 1.58 -26.13
N LYS A 280 13.24 1.01 -25.53
CA LYS A 280 14.16 0.09 -26.23
C LYS A 280 13.49 -1.18 -26.76
N LYS A 281 12.55 -1.76 -26.01
CA LYS A 281 11.94 -3.05 -26.37
C LYS A 281 10.70 -2.93 -27.21
N SER A 282 9.98 -1.82 -27.15
CA SER A 282 8.64 -1.74 -27.75
C SER A 282 8.45 -0.55 -28.71
N VAL A 283 9.14 0.57 -28.47
CA VAL A 283 8.99 1.76 -29.31
C VAL A 283 10.03 1.77 -30.42
N LEU A 284 11.31 1.68 -30.10
CA LEU A 284 12.40 1.73 -31.10
C LEU A 284 12.25 0.68 -32.20
N PRO A 285 11.97 -0.62 -31.92
CA PRO A 285 11.78 -1.61 -32.98
C PRO A 285 10.64 -1.28 -33.94
N LYS A 286 9.58 -0.63 -33.46
CA LYS A 286 8.46 -0.19 -34.31
C LYS A 286 8.84 1.01 -35.18
N LEU A 287 9.62 1.96 -34.63
CA LEU A 287 10.12 3.14 -35.37
C LEU A 287 11.15 2.77 -36.42
N GLU A 288 11.90 1.67 -36.20
CA GLU A 288 12.90 1.17 -37.14
C GLU A 288 12.33 0.39 -38.34
N THR A 289 11.03 0.09 -38.34
CA THR A 289 10.39 -0.58 -39.48
C THR A 289 10.47 0.28 -40.76
N PRO A 290 10.62 -0.33 -41.97
CA PRO A 290 10.70 0.41 -43.21
C PRO A 290 9.53 1.36 -43.45
N ALA A 291 8.32 0.94 -43.11
CA ALA A 291 7.11 1.76 -43.24
C ALA A 291 7.19 3.01 -42.34
N MET A 292 7.63 2.85 -41.09
CA MET A 292 7.73 3.97 -40.13
C MET A 292 8.86 4.93 -40.49
N LYS A 293 9.99 4.42 -40.99
CA LYS A 293 11.08 5.26 -41.52
C LYS A 293 10.67 6.12 -42.70
N ILE A 294 9.73 5.64 -43.53
CA ILE A 294 9.15 6.43 -44.62
C ILE A 294 8.19 7.47 -44.07
N LEU A 295 7.33 7.06 -43.13
CA LEU A 295 6.32 7.95 -42.51
C LEU A 295 6.96 9.14 -41.76
N LEU A 296 8.04 8.87 -41.03
CA LEU A 296 8.80 9.88 -40.27
C LEU A 296 9.57 10.88 -41.17
N LYS A 297 9.66 10.63 -42.47
CA LYS A 297 10.25 11.58 -43.45
C LYS A 297 9.22 12.54 -44.04
N VAL A 298 7.91 12.35 -43.74
CA VAL A 298 6.85 13.24 -44.20
C VAL A 298 6.82 14.48 -43.29
N PRO A 299 6.98 15.71 -43.81
CA PRO A 299 7.13 16.95 -43.02
C PRO A 299 6.01 17.23 -42.01
N ILE A 300 4.81 16.70 -42.21
CA ILE A 300 3.63 16.91 -41.35
C ILE A 300 3.68 16.05 -40.06
N ILE A 301 4.60 15.11 -39.96
CA ILE A 301 4.68 14.17 -38.84
C ILE A 301 5.92 14.44 -37.96
N ASN A 302 6.74 15.41 -38.36
CA ASN A 302 8.01 15.76 -37.71
C ASN A 302 7.92 17.02 -36.84
N ASP A 303 6.79 17.70 -36.79
CA ASP A 303 6.44 18.80 -35.88
C ASP A 303 5.62 18.26 -34.70
#